data_c20f184e8d8bdec2f88dcbc380cf17bf
#
_entry.id   c20f184e8d8bdec2f88dcbc380cf17bf
#
_cell.length_a   1.000
_cell.length_b   1.000
_cell.length_c   1.000
_cell.angle_alpha   90.00
_cell.angle_beta   90.00
_cell.angle_gamma   90.00
#
_symmetry.space_group_name_H-M   'P 1'
#
loop_
_entity.id
_entity.type
_entity.pdbx_description
1 polymer ?
#
loop_
_entity_poly.entity_id
_entity_poly.type
_entity_poly.pdbx_seq_one_letter_code
_entity_poly.pdbx_strand_id
1 'polypeptide(L)'
;MLTDRRPILLANARLVDPGRDFDGPGDVLIADGVIRDSRRGIGAAGVPEGTDIINCSGKIIAPGLIDMRAFVGEPGASHRETFASASQAAAAGGITTIVCQPDTSPVIDNSATVDFVLRRARDTAIVNIHPMAALTKGMRGEEMTEIGLLKAAGAVAFTDGDKSVTNAQVMRRALTYARDFDALIVHHTEDPNLVGEGVMNEGEFAARLGLAGIPNAAESVMLERDMRLVALTGGRYHAASLTSIESLEILKRARDAGVAVSASVSINHVTLNENDIGPYRTFLKLSPPLRTEDDRRALVEALASGLVDVIMSDHNPQDVEVKRLPFAEAAFGAIGLQTMLPAALRLIHNGEMDFKTLIRAMSTRPAELLGLPGGSLRAGAPADVIVIDADTPWVLDPADLKSACKNTPFDDARFSGRVVRTIVGGRTVYEHV
;
A
#
# COMPACT_ATOMS: atom_id res chain seq x y z
N MET A 1 -26.11 -4.13 -18.03
CA MET A 1 -25.78 -4.53 -19.41
C MET A 1 -24.53 -5.41 -19.34
N LEU A 2 -24.67 -6.71 -19.60
CA LEU A 2 -23.54 -7.61 -19.83
C LEU A 2 -22.96 -7.21 -21.20
N THR A 3 -21.94 -6.35 -21.19
CA THR A 3 -21.15 -6.10 -22.40
C THR A 3 -20.43 -7.40 -22.69
N ASP A 4 -20.65 -7.93 -23.89
CA ASP A 4 -19.95 -9.08 -24.48
C ASP A 4 -18.43 -8.83 -24.39
N ARG A 5 -17.81 -9.35 -23.32
CA ARG A 5 -16.38 -9.16 -23.08
C ARG A 5 -15.67 -10.31 -23.75
N ARG A 6 -14.94 -10.01 -24.81
CA ARG A 6 -14.08 -11.02 -25.44
C ARG A 6 -13.14 -11.61 -24.39
N PRO A 7 -12.96 -12.92 -24.38
CA PRO A 7 -11.95 -13.55 -23.56
C PRO A 7 -10.56 -13.00 -23.91
N ILE A 8 -9.64 -12.95 -22.95
CA ILE A 8 -8.26 -12.53 -23.14
C ILE A 8 -7.35 -13.69 -22.77
N LEU A 9 -6.42 -14.03 -23.66
CA LEU A 9 -5.29 -14.92 -23.36
C LEU A 9 -4.01 -14.11 -23.27
N LEU A 10 -3.41 -14.04 -22.06
CA LEU A 10 -2.05 -13.56 -21.86
C LEU A 10 -1.12 -14.77 -22.03
N ALA A 11 -0.35 -14.81 -23.13
CA ALA A 11 0.42 -15.99 -23.53
C ALA A 11 1.93 -15.82 -23.39
N ASN A 12 2.65 -16.93 -23.16
CA ASN A 12 4.11 -17.04 -23.19
C ASN A 12 4.85 -16.21 -22.13
N ALA A 13 4.29 -16.02 -20.94
CA ALA A 13 4.89 -15.25 -19.88
C ALA A 13 5.61 -16.12 -18.83
N ARG A 14 6.34 -15.47 -17.93
CA ARG A 14 6.65 -16.01 -16.60
C ARG A 14 5.51 -15.62 -15.67
N LEU A 15 4.85 -16.60 -15.05
CA LEU A 15 3.81 -16.36 -14.03
C LEU A 15 4.46 -16.35 -12.65
N VAL A 16 4.17 -15.32 -11.86
CA VAL A 16 4.57 -15.23 -10.46
C VAL A 16 3.31 -15.14 -9.62
N ASP A 17 2.96 -16.22 -8.93
CA ASP A 17 1.75 -16.33 -8.10
C ASP A 17 2.06 -16.91 -6.72
N PRO A 18 2.41 -16.05 -5.74
CA PRO A 18 2.72 -16.51 -4.39
C PRO A 18 1.56 -17.24 -3.70
N GLY A 19 0.31 -16.90 -4.05
CA GLY A 19 -0.89 -17.55 -3.51
C GLY A 19 -1.04 -19.02 -3.89
N ARG A 20 -0.28 -19.49 -4.91
CA ARG A 20 -0.18 -20.91 -5.31
C ARG A 20 1.24 -21.47 -5.15
N ASP A 21 2.13 -20.71 -4.56
CA ASP A 21 3.58 -21.02 -4.49
C ASP A 21 4.21 -21.30 -5.87
N PHE A 22 3.78 -20.55 -6.89
CA PHE A 22 4.17 -20.79 -8.28
C PHE A 22 5.04 -19.64 -8.84
N ASP A 23 6.12 -20.02 -9.52
CA ASP A 23 6.98 -19.14 -10.31
C ASP A 23 7.53 -19.94 -11.51
N GLY A 24 7.06 -19.62 -12.70
CA GLY A 24 7.46 -20.36 -13.89
C GLY A 24 6.70 -19.97 -15.17
N PRO A 25 7.02 -20.60 -16.32
CA PRO A 25 6.39 -20.29 -17.60
C PRO A 25 4.92 -20.67 -17.60
N GLY A 26 4.08 -19.80 -18.20
CA GLY A 26 2.64 -20.08 -18.33
C GLY A 26 1.87 -19.03 -19.08
N ASP A 27 0.60 -19.28 -19.19
CA ASP A 27 -0.41 -18.44 -19.82
C ASP A 27 -1.54 -18.17 -18.81
N VAL A 28 -2.30 -17.09 -18.99
CA VAL A 28 -3.49 -16.79 -18.20
C VAL A 28 -4.67 -16.55 -19.14
N LEU A 29 -5.74 -17.33 -19.00
CA LEU A 29 -6.99 -17.15 -19.73
C LEU A 29 -8.00 -16.43 -18.83
N ILE A 30 -8.51 -15.33 -19.32
CA ILE A 30 -9.48 -14.47 -18.64
C ILE A 30 -10.79 -14.48 -19.44
N ALA A 31 -11.92 -14.74 -18.79
CA ALA A 31 -13.25 -14.57 -19.37
C ALA A 31 -14.27 -14.24 -18.26
N ASP A 32 -15.31 -13.50 -18.59
CA ASP A 32 -16.41 -13.12 -17.69
C ASP A 32 -15.94 -12.41 -16.39
N GLY A 33 -14.82 -11.69 -16.48
CA GLY A 33 -14.26 -10.96 -15.34
C GLY A 33 -13.49 -11.80 -14.33
N VAL A 34 -13.26 -13.07 -14.59
CA VAL A 34 -12.52 -14.00 -13.74
C VAL A 34 -11.39 -14.70 -14.50
N ILE A 35 -10.41 -15.19 -13.77
CA ILE A 35 -9.39 -16.08 -14.31
C ILE A 35 -10.04 -17.44 -14.54
N ARG A 36 -10.03 -17.92 -15.78
CA ARG A 36 -10.58 -19.22 -16.14
C ARG A 36 -9.57 -20.34 -15.98
N ASP A 37 -8.33 -20.06 -16.38
CA ASP A 37 -7.22 -21.00 -16.27
C ASP A 37 -5.89 -20.21 -16.21
N SER A 38 -4.91 -20.78 -15.53
CA SER A 38 -3.56 -20.24 -15.49
C SER A 38 -2.55 -21.37 -15.36
N ARG A 39 -1.97 -21.76 -16.49
CA ARG A 39 -1.00 -22.85 -16.62
C ARG A 39 -0.22 -22.72 -17.93
N ARG A 40 0.78 -23.55 -18.12
CA ARG A 40 1.52 -23.60 -19.37
C ARG A 40 0.70 -24.20 -20.52
N GLY A 41 0.78 -23.59 -21.71
CA GLY A 41 0.30 -24.15 -22.96
C GLY A 41 -1.22 -24.06 -23.17
N ILE A 42 -1.89 -23.09 -22.57
CA ILE A 42 -3.33 -22.86 -22.79
C ILE A 42 -3.61 -22.56 -24.26
N GLY A 43 -2.79 -21.70 -24.90
CA GLY A 43 -2.95 -21.34 -26.30
C GLY A 43 -2.86 -22.55 -27.26
N ALA A 44 -1.97 -23.51 -26.97
CA ALA A 44 -1.82 -24.72 -27.75
C ALA A 44 -2.96 -25.72 -27.56
N ALA A 45 -3.63 -25.70 -26.41
CA ALA A 45 -4.77 -26.55 -26.09
C ALA A 45 -6.10 -26.08 -26.74
N GLY A 46 -6.09 -24.86 -27.31
CA GLY A 46 -7.27 -24.18 -27.88
C GLY A 46 -7.94 -23.25 -26.89
N VAL A 47 -8.38 -22.09 -27.36
CA VAL A 47 -9.09 -21.06 -26.60
C VAL A 47 -10.47 -20.81 -27.18
N PRO A 48 -11.41 -20.23 -26.42
CA PRO A 48 -12.71 -19.85 -26.94
C PRO A 48 -12.62 -19.00 -28.21
N GLU A 49 -13.58 -19.12 -29.10
CA GLU A 49 -13.65 -18.30 -30.31
C GLU A 49 -13.75 -16.82 -29.96
N GLY A 50 -13.05 -15.97 -30.72
CA GLY A 50 -13.02 -14.52 -30.47
C GLY A 50 -12.11 -14.08 -29.32
N THR A 51 -11.28 -14.99 -28.76
CA THR A 51 -10.29 -14.65 -27.73
C THR A 51 -9.24 -13.68 -28.27
N ASP A 52 -9.01 -12.58 -27.54
CA ASP A 52 -7.91 -11.66 -27.81
C ASP A 52 -6.60 -12.23 -27.22
N ILE A 53 -5.65 -12.54 -28.11
CA ILE A 53 -4.38 -13.19 -27.73
C ILE A 53 -3.28 -12.13 -27.64
N ILE A 54 -2.76 -11.93 -26.43
CA ILE A 54 -1.70 -10.99 -26.13
C ILE A 54 -0.41 -11.76 -25.84
N ASN A 55 0.60 -11.57 -26.68
CA ASN A 55 1.91 -12.18 -26.45
C ASN A 55 2.69 -11.43 -25.37
N CYS A 56 2.98 -12.11 -24.27
CA CYS A 56 3.72 -11.59 -23.11
C CYS A 56 5.12 -12.19 -23.00
N SER A 57 5.74 -12.60 -24.11
CA SER A 57 7.11 -13.14 -24.12
C SER A 57 8.10 -12.16 -23.49
N GLY A 58 8.93 -12.64 -22.56
CA GLY A 58 9.89 -11.81 -21.82
C GLY A 58 9.26 -10.94 -20.74
N LYS A 59 7.94 -11.07 -20.49
CA LYS A 59 7.23 -10.33 -19.44
C LYS A 59 6.84 -11.27 -18.29
N ILE A 60 6.54 -10.64 -17.15
CA ILE A 60 6.03 -11.32 -15.96
C ILE A 60 4.55 -11.00 -15.84
N ILE A 61 3.74 -12.03 -15.55
CA ILE A 61 2.34 -11.89 -15.17
C ILE A 61 2.23 -12.20 -13.67
N ALA A 62 1.59 -11.29 -12.94
CA ALA A 62 1.34 -11.43 -11.51
C ALA A 62 -0.12 -11.03 -11.19
N PRO A 63 -0.67 -11.45 -10.02
CA PRO A 63 -1.91 -10.88 -9.53
C PRO A 63 -1.75 -9.38 -9.34
N GLY A 64 -2.82 -8.63 -9.55
CA GLY A 64 -2.84 -7.18 -9.37
C GLY A 64 -2.41 -6.75 -7.98
N LEU A 65 -1.68 -5.66 -7.89
CA LEU A 65 -1.18 -5.15 -6.61
C LEU A 65 -2.32 -4.55 -5.79
N ILE A 66 -2.20 -4.65 -4.46
CA ILE A 66 -3.15 -4.13 -3.48
C ILE A 66 -2.40 -3.17 -2.56
N ASP A 67 -2.74 -1.90 -2.64
CA ASP A 67 -2.17 -0.90 -1.74
C ASP A 67 -3.04 -0.72 -0.50
N MET A 68 -2.48 -1.04 0.66
CA MET A 68 -3.20 -0.99 1.94
C MET A 68 -3.31 0.41 2.54
N ARG A 69 -2.63 1.42 1.96
CA ARG A 69 -2.62 2.78 2.52
C ARG A 69 -2.45 3.84 1.44
N ALA A 70 -3.56 4.46 1.06
CA ALA A 70 -3.55 5.61 0.18
C ALA A 70 -4.52 6.69 0.67
N PHE A 71 -4.06 7.93 0.73
CA PHE A 71 -4.94 9.07 0.91
C PHE A 71 -5.65 9.37 -0.40
N VAL A 72 -6.99 9.49 -0.35
CA VAL A 72 -7.81 9.98 -1.45
C VAL A 72 -8.69 11.10 -0.90
N GLY A 73 -8.56 12.31 -1.45
CA GLY A 73 -9.16 13.52 -0.90
C GLY A 73 -10.67 13.66 -1.11
N GLU A 74 -11.37 12.61 -1.50
CA GLU A 74 -12.83 12.62 -1.62
C GLU A 74 -13.48 11.82 -0.47
N PRO A 75 -14.38 12.49 0.30
CA PRO A 75 -14.82 13.89 0.22
C PRO A 75 -13.86 14.89 0.87
N GLY A 76 -13.94 16.16 0.46
CA GLY A 76 -13.44 17.32 1.19
C GLY A 76 -12.10 17.91 0.75
N ALA A 77 -11.20 17.12 0.16
CA ALA A 77 -9.88 17.56 -0.32
C ALA A 77 -9.60 17.10 -1.77
N SER A 78 -10.60 17.15 -2.63
CA SER A 78 -10.52 16.69 -4.03
C SER A 78 -9.49 17.45 -4.89
N HIS A 79 -9.02 18.60 -4.43
CA HIS A 79 -7.94 19.34 -5.06
C HIS A 79 -6.59 18.61 -4.92
N ARG A 80 -6.40 17.84 -3.85
CA ARG A 80 -5.20 17.03 -3.65
C ARG A 80 -5.25 15.73 -4.45
N GLU A 81 -6.37 14.99 -4.38
CA GLU A 81 -6.57 13.74 -5.11
C GLU A 81 -8.04 13.36 -5.16
N THR A 82 -8.50 12.79 -6.28
CA THR A 82 -9.85 12.24 -6.46
C THR A 82 -9.80 10.72 -6.63
N PHE A 83 -10.93 10.01 -6.48
CA PHE A 83 -10.97 8.58 -6.83
C PHE A 83 -10.63 8.33 -8.30
N ALA A 84 -11.01 9.23 -9.19
CA ALA A 84 -10.69 9.14 -10.62
C ALA A 84 -9.18 9.23 -10.86
N SER A 85 -8.49 10.27 -10.34
CA SER A 85 -7.05 10.46 -10.54
C SER A 85 -6.22 9.42 -9.79
N ALA A 86 -6.56 9.10 -8.52
CA ALA A 86 -5.91 8.04 -7.75
C ALA A 86 -6.00 6.69 -8.48
N SER A 87 -7.16 6.34 -9.03
CA SER A 87 -7.34 5.08 -9.75
C SER A 87 -6.56 5.02 -11.06
N GLN A 88 -6.37 6.15 -11.75
CA GLN A 88 -5.50 6.22 -12.93
C GLN A 88 -4.02 6.04 -12.55
N ALA A 89 -3.58 6.69 -11.47
CA ALA A 89 -2.21 6.54 -10.96
C ALA A 89 -1.95 5.08 -10.49
N ALA A 90 -2.90 4.49 -9.79
CA ALA A 90 -2.87 3.11 -9.37
C ALA A 90 -2.77 2.14 -10.55
N ALA A 91 -3.64 2.29 -11.55
CA ALA A 91 -3.63 1.46 -12.75
C ALA A 91 -2.29 1.55 -13.49
N ALA A 92 -1.69 2.74 -13.62
CA ALA A 92 -0.37 2.94 -14.21
C ALA A 92 0.76 2.31 -13.38
N GLY A 93 0.58 2.18 -12.06
CA GLY A 93 1.49 1.48 -11.14
C GLY A 93 1.23 -0.01 -10.96
N GLY A 94 0.20 -0.57 -11.64
CA GLY A 94 -0.17 -1.99 -11.50
C GLY A 94 -1.01 -2.30 -10.25
N ILE A 95 -1.48 -1.28 -9.55
CA ILE A 95 -2.35 -1.43 -8.39
C ILE A 95 -3.78 -1.59 -8.89
N THR A 96 -4.38 -2.74 -8.63
CA THR A 96 -5.76 -3.07 -9.01
C THR A 96 -6.75 -2.81 -7.88
N THR A 97 -6.24 -2.62 -6.67
CA THR A 97 -7.05 -2.36 -5.48
C THR A 97 -6.37 -1.33 -4.57
N ILE A 98 -7.09 -0.27 -4.24
CA ILE A 98 -6.67 0.75 -3.27
C ILE A 98 -7.52 0.60 -2.01
N VAL A 99 -6.87 0.62 -0.85
CA VAL A 99 -7.52 0.77 0.45
C VAL A 99 -7.31 2.21 0.91
N CYS A 100 -8.38 3.01 0.86
CA CYS A 100 -8.29 4.43 1.15
C CYS A 100 -8.45 4.74 2.65
N GLN A 101 -7.70 5.75 3.10
CA GLN A 101 -7.67 6.23 4.47
C GLN A 101 -8.96 6.99 4.84
N PRO A 102 -9.34 7.03 6.14
CA PRO A 102 -10.56 7.70 6.61
C PRO A 102 -10.40 9.21 6.85
N ASP A 103 -9.21 9.78 6.69
CA ASP A 103 -8.85 11.17 6.99
C ASP A 103 -9.39 12.18 5.95
N THR A 104 -10.63 12.02 5.59
CA THR A 104 -11.41 12.87 4.69
C THR A 104 -12.21 13.94 5.48
N SER A 105 -12.91 14.84 4.78
CA SER A 105 -13.81 15.83 5.39
C SER A 105 -15.19 15.77 4.74
N PRO A 106 -16.21 15.19 5.42
CA PRO A 106 -16.16 14.60 6.76
C PRO A 106 -15.32 13.33 6.84
N VAL A 107 -14.84 13.00 8.05
CA VAL A 107 -14.13 11.75 8.35
C VAL A 107 -15.01 10.54 8.07
N ILE A 108 -14.45 9.42 7.61
CA ILE A 108 -15.19 8.17 7.39
C ILE A 108 -15.38 7.47 8.75
N ASP A 109 -16.27 7.97 9.58
CA ASP A 109 -16.57 7.46 10.93
C ASP A 109 -18.02 7.02 11.15
N ASN A 110 -18.82 7.02 10.08
CA ASN A 110 -20.21 6.59 10.10
C ASN A 110 -20.59 5.85 8.80
N SER A 111 -21.65 5.05 8.83
CA SER A 111 -22.07 4.22 7.70
C SER A 111 -22.44 5.01 6.45
N ALA A 112 -22.97 6.23 6.59
CA ALA A 112 -23.35 7.05 5.45
C ALA A 112 -22.12 7.52 4.65
N THR A 113 -21.02 7.83 5.34
CA THR A 113 -19.75 8.21 4.70
C THR A 113 -19.08 7.01 4.04
N VAL A 114 -19.14 5.82 4.65
CA VAL A 114 -18.66 4.56 4.01
C VAL A 114 -19.43 4.31 2.72
N ASP A 115 -20.76 4.38 2.74
CA ASP A 115 -21.62 4.18 1.56
C ASP A 115 -21.37 5.25 0.48
N PHE A 116 -21.14 6.51 0.87
CA PHE A 116 -20.77 7.57 -0.06
C PHE A 116 -19.49 7.21 -0.81
N VAL A 117 -18.44 6.80 -0.09
CA VAL A 117 -17.14 6.42 -0.70
C VAL A 117 -17.31 5.26 -1.67
N LEU A 118 -18.01 4.19 -1.27
CA LEU A 118 -18.23 3.01 -2.11
C LEU A 118 -19.01 3.36 -3.39
N ARG A 119 -20.07 4.19 -3.29
CA ARG A 119 -20.82 4.64 -4.46
C ARG A 119 -19.98 5.52 -5.37
N ARG A 120 -19.30 6.52 -4.80
CA ARG A 120 -18.46 7.45 -5.56
C ARG A 120 -17.33 6.73 -6.29
N ALA A 121 -16.64 5.80 -5.61
CA ALA A 121 -15.60 4.98 -6.19
C ALA A 121 -16.13 4.11 -7.35
N ARG A 122 -17.27 3.43 -7.17
CA ARG A 122 -17.90 2.63 -8.24
C ARG A 122 -18.21 3.46 -9.49
N ASP A 123 -18.60 4.71 -9.31
CA ASP A 123 -19.03 5.58 -10.41
C ASP A 123 -17.84 6.25 -11.14
N THR A 124 -16.67 6.40 -10.50
CA THR A 124 -15.56 7.20 -11.05
C THR A 124 -14.20 6.48 -11.12
N ALA A 125 -13.96 5.44 -10.31
CA ALA A 125 -12.69 4.74 -10.31
C ALA A 125 -12.62 3.64 -11.37
N ILE A 126 -11.42 3.38 -11.87
CA ILE A 126 -11.13 2.30 -12.84
C ILE A 126 -10.45 1.09 -12.17
N VAL A 127 -10.09 1.19 -10.87
CA VAL A 127 -9.60 0.09 -10.03
C VAL A 127 -10.55 -0.11 -8.85
N ASN A 128 -10.40 -1.21 -8.11
CA ASN A 128 -11.20 -1.47 -6.92
C ASN A 128 -10.81 -0.50 -5.79
N ILE A 129 -11.80 0.05 -5.10
CA ILE A 129 -11.59 0.93 -3.94
C ILE A 129 -12.33 0.35 -2.74
N HIS A 130 -11.61 0.23 -1.63
CA HIS A 130 -12.18 -0.19 -0.34
C HIS A 130 -11.84 0.85 0.73
N PRO A 131 -12.81 1.39 1.48
CA PRO A 131 -12.53 2.33 2.55
C PRO A 131 -12.06 1.62 3.82
N MET A 132 -11.08 2.19 4.51
CA MET A 132 -10.96 2.06 5.95
C MET A 132 -11.92 3.03 6.62
N ALA A 133 -12.40 2.67 7.81
CA ALA A 133 -13.15 3.60 8.65
C ALA A 133 -12.27 4.07 9.83
N ALA A 134 -12.60 5.24 10.37
CA ALA A 134 -11.93 5.76 11.55
C ALA A 134 -12.13 4.82 12.75
N LEU A 135 -11.06 4.59 13.49
CA LEU A 135 -11.09 3.81 14.72
C LEU A 135 -11.78 4.59 15.83
N THR A 136 -11.55 5.91 15.87
CA THR A 136 -12.18 6.81 16.84
C THR A 136 -13.00 7.90 16.14
N LYS A 137 -14.07 8.37 16.79
CA LYS A 137 -14.96 9.40 16.25
C LYS A 137 -14.18 10.68 15.92
N GLY A 138 -14.30 11.12 14.67
CA GLY A 138 -13.56 12.28 14.17
C GLY A 138 -12.04 12.12 14.24
N MET A 139 -11.50 10.89 14.42
CA MET A 139 -10.07 10.60 14.58
C MET A 139 -9.43 11.42 15.71
N ARG A 140 -10.10 11.49 16.88
CA ARG A 140 -9.67 12.26 18.04
C ARG A 140 -8.93 11.44 19.11
N GLY A 141 -8.93 10.11 18.99
CA GLY A 141 -8.30 9.22 19.98
C GLY A 141 -9.07 9.09 21.31
N GLU A 142 -10.31 9.60 21.40
CA GLU A 142 -11.08 9.71 22.66
C GLU A 142 -12.18 8.68 22.78
N GLU A 143 -12.98 8.49 21.73
CA GLU A 143 -14.14 7.61 21.72
C GLU A 143 -14.12 6.74 20.46
N MET A 144 -14.17 5.40 20.61
CA MET A 144 -14.20 4.48 19.48
C MET A 144 -15.49 4.63 18.67
N THR A 145 -15.41 4.30 17.38
CA THR A 145 -16.53 4.24 16.45
C THR A 145 -17.33 2.93 16.61
N GLU A 146 -18.46 2.84 15.92
CA GLU A 146 -19.31 1.64 15.87
C GLU A 146 -18.73 0.61 14.87
N ILE A 147 -17.62 -0.04 15.23
CA ILE A 147 -16.82 -0.93 14.35
C ILE A 147 -17.73 -1.96 13.64
N GLY A 148 -18.66 -2.59 14.35
CA GLY A 148 -19.55 -3.60 13.78
C GLY A 148 -20.44 -3.05 12.67
N LEU A 149 -21.02 -1.85 12.87
CA LEU A 149 -21.87 -1.19 11.86
C LEU A 149 -21.05 -0.71 10.66
N LEU A 150 -19.87 -0.16 10.90
CA LEU A 150 -18.98 0.30 9.83
C LEU A 150 -18.45 -0.87 8.99
N LYS A 151 -18.10 -2.00 9.62
CA LYS A 151 -17.72 -3.23 8.90
C LYS A 151 -18.88 -3.76 8.07
N ALA A 152 -20.09 -3.80 8.61
CA ALA A 152 -21.29 -4.20 7.89
C ALA A 152 -21.60 -3.26 6.70
N ALA A 153 -21.27 -1.97 6.81
CA ALA A 153 -21.40 -1.00 5.73
C ALA A 153 -20.32 -1.17 4.62
N GLY A 154 -19.25 -1.94 4.87
CA GLY A 154 -18.23 -2.25 3.88
C GLY A 154 -16.82 -1.73 4.18
N ALA A 155 -16.56 -1.19 5.37
CA ALA A 155 -15.20 -0.87 5.80
C ALA A 155 -14.37 -2.15 5.98
N VAL A 156 -13.15 -2.17 5.42
CA VAL A 156 -12.29 -3.38 5.42
C VAL A 156 -11.31 -3.43 6.58
N ALA A 157 -11.00 -2.28 7.18
CA ALA A 157 -10.15 -2.14 8.37
C ALA A 157 -10.45 -0.81 9.08
N PHE A 158 -9.82 -0.58 10.24
CA PHE A 158 -10.08 0.57 11.10
C PHE A 158 -8.78 1.26 11.50
N THR A 159 -8.71 2.59 11.30
CA THR A 159 -7.50 3.39 11.56
C THR A 159 -7.85 4.84 11.85
N ASP A 160 -6.99 5.55 12.56
CA ASP A 160 -7.06 7.02 12.64
C ASP A 160 -6.04 7.69 11.70
N GLY A 161 -5.69 7.01 10.58
CA GLY A 161 -4.80 7.56 9.55
C GLY A 161 -3.38 7.77 10.07
N ASP A 162 -2.89 9.00 9.97
CA ASP A 162 -1.57 9.40 10.47
C ASP A 162 -1.58 9.80 11.96
N LYS A 163 -2.71 9.60 12.64
CA LYS A 163 -2.84 9.91 14.06
C LYS A 163 -2.79 8.64 14.89
N SER A 164 -2.02 8.70 15.98
CA SER A 164 -1.95 7.61 16.95
C SER A 164 -3.03 7.74 18.01
N VAL A 165 -3.63 6.64 18.40
CA VAL A 165 -4.49 6.57 19.58
C VAL A 165 -3.62 6.48 20.82
N THR A 166 -3.32 7.63 21.42
CA THR A 166 -2.41 7.74 22.57
C THR A 166 -2.97 7.17 23.86
N ASN A 167 -4.30 7.22 24.02
CA ASN A 167 -4.97 6.68 25.20
C ASN A 167 -5.01 5.14 25.17
N ALA A 168 -4.22 4.49 26.00
CA ALA A 168 -4.16 3.03 26.10
C ALA A 168 -5.50 2.37 26.46
N GLN A 169 -6.36 3.04 27.22
CA GLN A 169 -7.69 2.53 27.58
C GLN A 169 -8.64 2.51 26.36
N VAL A 170 -8.57 3.53 25.50
CA VAL A 170 -9.33 3.61 24.25
C VAL A 170 -8.88 2.51 23.31
N MET A 171 -7.56 2.36 23.10
CA MET A 171 -6.99 1.29 22.27
C MET A 171 -7.38 -0.10 22.78
N ARG A 172 -7.28 -0.35 24.10
CA ARG A 172 -7.68 -1.62 24.70
C ARG A 172 -9.15 -1.93 24.43
N ARG A 173 -10.05 -0.96 24.61
CA ARG A 173 -11.49 -1.12 24.35
C ARG A 173 -11.75 -1.41 22.87
N ALA A 174 -11.10 -0.66 21.98
CA ALA A 174 -11.22 -0.84 20.55
C ALA A 174 -10.78 -2.26 20.11
N LEU A 175 -9.62 -2.73 20.58
CA LEU A 175 -9.12 -4.09 20.30
C LEU A 175 -10.08 -5.17 20.84
N THR A 176 -10.61 -5.00 22.06
CA THR A 176 -11.55 -5.95 22.65
C THR A 176 -12.84 -6.02 21.84
N TYR A 177 -13.38 -4.88 21.43
CA TYR A 177 -14.61 -4.81 20.65
C TYR A 177 -14.41 -5.29 19.19
N ALA A 178 -13.30 -4.89 18.55
CA ALA A 178 -12.96 -5.30 17.19
C ALA A 178 -12.82 -6.82 17.02
N ARG A 179 -12.34 -7.52 18.06
CA ARG A 179 -12.19 -8.98 18.07
C ARG A 179 -13.50 -9.69 17.79
N ASP A 180 -14.60 -9.23 18.34
CA ASP A 180 -15.92 -9.89 18.21
C ASP A 180 -16.45 -9.82 16.76
N PHE A 181 -15.90 -8.93 15.96
CA PHE A 181 -16.21 -8.77 14.53
C PHE A 181 -15.09 -9.28 13.61
N ASP A 182 -14.03 -9.88 14.11
CA ASP A 182 -12.82 -10.18 13.34
C ASP A 182 -12.33 -8.97 12.53
N ALA A 183 -12.37 -7.76 13.13
CA ALA A 183 -11.99 -6.52 12.49
C ALA A 183 -10.50 -6.25 12.70
N LEU A 184 -9.81 -5.82 11.62
CA LEU A 184 -8.40 -5.46 11.65
C LEU A 184 -8.26 -4.00 12.09
N ILE A 185 -7.51 -3.75 13.17
CA ILE A 185 -7.08 -2.40 13.55
C ILE A 185 -5.72 -2.14 12.90
N VAL A 186 -5.64 -1.10 12.10
CA VAL A 186 -4.41 -0.61 11.45
C VAL A 186 -3.99 0.66 12.18
N HIS A 187 -2.84 0.65 12.85
CA HIS A 187 -2.44 1.74 13.71
C HIS A 187 -1.10 2.34 13.30
N HIS A 188 -1.06 3.66 13.18
CA HIS A 188 0.15 4.44 13.03
C HIS A 188 0.85 4.56 14.38
N THR A 189 2.06 4.02 14.50
CA THR A 189 2.74 3.83 15.78
C THR A 189 3.74 4.95 16.07
N GLU A 190 3.31 6.20 16.09
CA GLU A 190 4.15 7.33 16.49
C GLU A 190 3.55 8.05 17.70
N ASP A 191 4.32 8.19 18.80
CA ASP A 191 3.90 9.00 19.95
C ASP A 191 4.05 10.49 19.62
N PRO A 192 2.95 11.27 19.55
CA PRO A 192 2.99 12.66 19.12
C PRO A 192 3.76 13.57 20.08
N ASN A 193 3.91 13.19 21.37
CA ASN A 193 4.69 13.99 22.32
C ASN A 193 6.19 13.79 22.11
N LEU A 194 6.63 12.59 21.67
CA LEU A 194 8.02 12.31 21.31
C LEU A 194 8.37 12.85 19.91
N VAL A 195 7.41 12.89 18.99
CA VAL A 195 7.56 13.56 17.70
C VAL A 195 7.78 15.06 17.89
N GLY A 196 6.97 15.70 18.72
CA GLY A 196 7.07 17.14 19.02
C GLY A 196 7.08 17.99 17.75
N GLU A 197 8.10 18.83 17.63
CA GLU A 197 8.35 19.67 16.43
C GLU A 197 9.31 19.01 15.42
N GLY A 198 9.58 17.71 15.55
CA GLY A 198 10.47 16.96 14.69
C GLY A 198 9.99 16.92 13.23
N VAL A 199 10.93 17.03 12.30
CA VAL A 199 10.64 17.10 10.86
C VAL A 199 11.40 16.08 10.02
N MET A 200 12.36 15.37 10.63
CA MET A 200 13.16 14.32 10.02
C MET A 200 13.69 13.37 11.10
N ASN A 201 14.43 12.33 10.72
CA ASN A 201 15.06 11.42 11.67
C ASN A 201 16.00 12.16 12.63
N GLU A 202 15.93 11.83 13.93
CA GLU A 202 16.88 12.35 14.92
C GLU A 202 18.26 11.70 14.71
N GLY A 203 19.30 12.53 14.60
CA GLY A 203 20.65 12.04 14.43
C GLY A 203 21.64 13.13 13.98
N GLU A 204 22.82 12.69 13.60
CA GLU A 204 23.90 13.58 13.16
C GLU A 204 23.47 14.39 11.91
N PHE A 205 22.73 13.77 10.99
CA PHE A 205 22.30 14.42 9.76
C PHE A 205 21.32 15.58 10.04
N ALA A 206 20.33 15.37 10.92
CA ALA A 206 19.41 16.42 11.36
C ALA A 206 20.15 17.57 12.05
N ALA A 207 21.08 17.25 12.97
CA ALA A 207 21.88 18.25 13.67
C ALA A 207 22.70 19.08 12.69
N ARG A 208 23.30 18.47 11.65
CA ARG A 208 24.07 19.15 10.62
C ARG A 208 23.21 20.08 9.74
N LEU A 209 21.95 19.70 9.49
CA LEU A 209 20.99 20.54 8.78
C LEU A 209 20.31 21.59 9.65
N GLY A 210 20.48 21.53 10.98
CA GLY A 210 19.82 22.43 11.92
C GLY A 210 18.30 22.18 12.02
N LEU A 211 17.87 20.95 11.80
CA LEU A 211 16.47 20.54 11.84
C LEU A 211 16.15 19.76 13.12
N ALA A 212 14.93 19.90 13.63
CA ALA A 212 14.44 19.12 14.75
C ALA A 212 14.24 17.64 14.32
N GLY A 213 14.76 16.72 15.15
CA GLY A 213 14.70 15.28 14.89
C GLY A 213 13.49 14.61 15.53
N ILE A 214 13.07 13.49 14.95
CA ILE A 214 12.06 12.54 15.48
C ILE A 214 12.81 11.28 15.90
N PRO A 215 12.90 10.98 17.22
CA PRO A 215 13.63 9.81 17.70
C PRO A 215 12.93 8.51 17.31
N ASN A 216 13.67 7.41 17.14
CA ASN A 216 13.11 6.07 16.94
C ASN A 216 12.17 5.66 18.09
N ALA A 217 12.43 6.16 19.29
CA ALA A 217 11.60 5.95 20.47
C ALA A 217 10.15 6.40 20.28
N ALA A 218 9.88 7.39 19.40
CA ALA A 218 8.51 7.80 19.09
C ALA A 218 7.69 6.65 18.52
N GLU A 219 8.31 5.80 17.67
CA GLU A 219 7.69 4.62 17.09
C GLU A 219 7.71 3.44 18.06
N SER A 220 8.87 3.10 18.62
CA SER A 220 9.07 1.87 19.38
C SER A 220 8.29 1.86 20.70
N VAL A 221 8.17 2.97 21.41
CA VAL A 221 7.37 3.06 22.66
C VAL A 221 5.89 2.81 22.40
N MET A 222 5.34 3.39 21.32
CA MET A 222 3.95 3.20 20.95
C MET A 222 3.68 1.74 20.52
N LEU A 223 4.56 1.17 19.71
CA LEU A 223 4.45 -0.22 19.26
C LEU A 223 4.54 -1.20 20.44
N GLU A 224 5.50 -1.03 21.35
CA GLU A 224 5.66 -1.92 22.53
C GLU A 224 4.40 -1.88 23.41
N ARG A 225 3.82 -0.69 23.63
CA ARG A 225 2.53 -0.55 24.33
C ARG A 225 1.44 -1.38 23.64
N ASP A 226 1.33 -1.23 22.32
CA ASP A 226 0.26 -1.88 21.55
C ASP A 226 0.43 -3.41 21.54
N MET A 227 1.64 -3.92 21.41
CA MET A 227 1.88 -5.38 21.50
C MET A 227 1.39 -5.97 22.81
N ARG A 228 1.55 -5.26 23.93
CA ARG A 228 1.01 -5.69 25.24
C ARG A 228 -0.52 -5.68 25.27
N LEU A 229 -1.14 -4.67 24.63
CA LEU A 229 -2.60 -4.59 24.54
C LEU A 229 -3.19 -5.66 23.61
N VAL A 230 -2.52 -5.95 22.49
CA VAL A 230 -2.93 -7.03 21.58
C VAL A 230 -2.83 -8.39 22.28
N ALA A 231 -1.71 -8.66 22.95
CA ALA A 231 -1.56 -9.89 23.75
C ALA A 231 -2.64 -10.04 24.84
N LEU A 232 -3.04 -8.93 25.48
CA LEU A 232 -4.09 -8.92 26.51
C LEU A 232 -5.50 -9.17 25.94
N THR A 233 -5.80 -8.64 24.74
CA THR A 233 -7.17 -8.60 24.18
C THR A 233 -7.43 -9.69 23.16
N GLY A 234 -6.38 -10.18 22.48
CA GLY A 234 -6.49 -11.12 21.36
C GLY A 234 -7.09 -10.52 20.10
N GLY A 235 -7.13 -9.16 19.96
CA GLY A 235 -7.61 -8.47 18.78
C GLY A 235 -6.64 -8.60 17.60
N ARG A 236 -7.13 -8.43 16.37
CA ARG A 236 -6.31 -8.38 15.16
C ARG A 236 -5.69 -6.99 15.00
N TYR A 237 -4.39 -6.92 14.84
CA TYR A 237 -3.65 -5.66 14.77
C TYR A 237 -2.64 -5.65 13.63
N HIS A 238 -2.55 -4.53 12.95
CA HIS A 238 -1.56 -4.25 11.93
C HIS A 238 -0.78 -2.99 12.27
N ALA A 239 0.53 -3.14 12.51
CA ALA A 239 1.44 -2.01 12.71
C ALA A 239 1.74 -1.38 11.34
N ALA A 240 1.23 -0.19 11.10
CA ALA A 240 1.43 0.53 9.86
C ALA A 240 2.74 1.32 9.89
N SER A 241 3.45 1.32 8.75
CA SER A 241 4.62 2.17 8.51
C SER A 241 5.76 2.01 9.53
N LEU A 242 6.20 0.77 9.82
CA LEU A 242 7.40 0.56 10.63
C LEU A 242 8.65 1.07 9.90
N THR A 243 9.56 1.70 10.64
CA THR A 243 10.74 2.35 10.05
C THR A 243 12.05 2.06 10.74
N SER A 244 12.06 1.47 11.95
CA SER A 244 13.25 1.34 12.78
C SER A 244 13.59 -0.10 13.14
N ILE A 245 14.88 -0.39 13.34
CA ILE A 245 15.37 -1.67 13.86
C ILE A 245 14.72 -2.01 15.21
N GLU A 246 14.59 -1.00 16.10
CA GLU A 246 13.97 -1.19 17.41
C GLU A 246 12.53 -1.73 17.28
N SER A 247 11.76 -1.20 16.34
CA SER A 247 10.39 -1.66 16.08
C SER A 247 10.33 -3.07 15.49
N LEU A 248 11.29 -3.44 14.65
CA LEU A 248 11.41 -4.80 14.13
C LEU A 248 11.72 -5.80 15.24
N GLU A 249 12.55 -5.47 16.22
CA GLU A 249 12.83 -6.29 17.39
C GLU A 249 11.58 -6.51 18.25
N ILE A 250 10.78 -5.46 18.44
CA ILE A 250 9.50 -5.53 19.15
C ILE A 250 8.52 -6.43 18.42
N LEU A 251 8.37 -6.25 17.11
CA LEU A 251 7.51 -7.06 16.25
C LEU A 251 7.90 -8.54 16.32
N LYS A 252 9.22 -8.82 16.23
CA LYS A 252 9.73 -10.18 16.29
C LYS A 252 9.40 -10.83 17.64
N ARG A 253 9.66 -10.16 18.76
CA ARG A 253 9.32 -10.68 20.10
C ARG A 253 7.83 -10.96 20.25
N ALA A 254 6.98 -10.07 19.73
CA ALA A 254 5.53 -10.24 19.78
C ALA A 254 5.08 -11.48 18.99
N ARG A 255 5.61 -11.67 17.77
CA ARG A 255 5.31 -12.85 16.93
C ARG A 255 5.83 -14.16 17.55
N ASP A 256 7.05 -14.17 18.09
CA ASP A 256 7.64 -15.32 18.79
C ASP A 256 6.80 -15.69 20.02
N ALA A 257 6.12 -14.73 20.65
CA ALA A 257 5.17 -14.94 21.73
C ALA A 257 3.75 -15.33 21.28
N GLY A 258 3.51 -15.48 19.96
CA GLY A 258 2.20 -15.87 19.40
C GLY A 258 1.17 -14.75 19.33
N VAL A 259 1.57 -13.49 19.41
CA VAL A 259 0.67 -12.34 19.27
C VAL A 259 0.20 -12.22 17.81
N ALA A 260 -1.11 -12.04 17.60
CA ALA A 260 -1.73 -11.90 16.28
C ALA A 260 -1.48 -10.49 15.68
N VAL A 261 -0.24 -10.24 15.26
CA VAL A 261 0.22 -8.98 14.68
C VAL A 261 0.76 -9.17 13.27
N SER A 262 0.41 -8.23 12.40
CA SER A 262 1.03 -8.02 11.09
C SER A 262 1.63 -6.61 11.00
N ALA A 263 2.49 -6.38 10.01
CA ALA A 263 3.13 -5.09 9.84
C ALA A 263 3.33 -4.72 8.37
N SER A 264 3.35 -3.42 8.08
CA SER A 264 3.72 -2.88 6.78
C SER A 264 4.87 -1.88 6.87
N VAL A 265 5.52 -1.70 5.72
CA VAL A 265 6.50 -0.65 5.49
C VAL A 265 6.13 0.12 4.23
N SER A 266 6.49 1.40 4.18
CA SER A 266 6.33 2.19 2.96
C SER A 266 7.45 1.85 1.96
N ILE A 267 7.11 1.86 0.67
CA ILE A 267 8.09 1.73 -0.41
C ILE A 267 9.23 2.75 -0.27
N ASN A 268 8.93 3.93 0.26
CA ASN A 268 9.92 4.97 0.47
C ASN A 268 11.00 4.53 1.48
N HIS A 269 10.59 3.89 2.59
CA HIS A 269 11.51 3.48 3.66
C HIS A 269 12.37 2.25 3.33
N VAL A 270 12.00 1.47 2.31
CA VAL A 270 12.83 0.33 1.85
C VAL A 270 13.73 0.69 0.68
N THR A 271 13.53 1.87 0.06
CA THR A 271 14.29 2.29 -1.12
C THR A 271 15.08 3.59 -0.94
N LEU A 272 14.78 4.36 0.09
CA LEU A 272 15.38 5.65 0.41
C LEU A 272 15.77 5.70 1.91
N ASN A 273 16.72 6.58 2.25
CA ASN A 273 17.14 6.84 3.61
C ASN A 273 17.28 8.36 3.88
N GLU A 274 17.62 8.75 5.10
CA GLU A 274 17.70 10.16 5.49
C GLU A 274 18.67 11.00 4.64
N ASN A 275 19.72 10.39 4.07
CA ASN A 275 20.70 11.11 3.25
C ASN A 275 20.11 11.57 1.90
N ASP A 276 19.06 10.90 1.40
CA ASP A 276 18.38 11.27 0.16
C ASP A 276 17.68 12.63 0.27
N ILE A 277 17.37 13.10 1.51
CA ILE A 277 16.83 14.45 1.76
C ILE A 277 17.78 15.51 1.19
N GLY A 278 19.10 15.27 1.23
CA GLY A 278 20.09 16.16 0.64
C GLY A 278 19.92 17.61 1.13
N PRO A 279 19.94 18.60 0.22
CA PRO A 279 19.78 20.00 0.59
C PRO A 279 18.29 20.39 0.73
N TYR A 280 17.61 19.83 1.75
CA TYR A 280 16.23 20.17 2.12
C TYR A 280 15.18 19.84 1.05
N ARG A 281 15.26 18.69 0.37
CA ARG A 281 14.24 18.23 -0.59
C ARG A 281 12.93 17.91 0.11
N THR A 282 11.96 18.81 0.00
CA THR A 282 10.67 18.71 0.72
C THR A 282 9.80 17.54 0.28
N PHE A 283 9.99 16.98 -0.93
CA PHE A 283 9.29 15.77 -1.38
C PHE A 283 9.72 14.52 -0.58
N LEU A 284 10.82 14.61 0.17
CA LEU A 284 11.32 13.58 1.07
C LEU A 284 10.96 13.83 2.55
N LYS A 285 10.12 14.84 2.83
CA LYS A 285 9.53 15.03 4.16
C LYS A 285 8.35 14.11 4.33
N LEU A 286 8.56 13.01 5.05
CA LEU A 286 7.61 11.92 5.28
C LEU A 286 7.30 11.72 6.77
N SER A 287 6.16 11.14 7.10
CA SER A 287 5.79 10.69 8.45
C SER A 287 5.32 9.22 8.37
N PRO A 288 6.03 8.32 9.05
CA PRO A 288 7.28 8.51 9.79
C PRO A 288 8.43 8.99 8.89
N PRO A 289 9.50 9.57 9.45
CA PRO A 289 10.61 10.08 8.65
C PRO A 289 11.47 8.97 8.05
N LEU A 290 12.15 9.27 6.94
CA LEU A 290 13.22 8.39 6.43
C LEU A 290 14.31 8.24 7.49
N ARG A 291 14.66 7.00 7.83
CA ARG A 291 15.63 6.63 8.84
C ARG A 291 17.02 6.43 8.25
N THR A 292 17.92 5.86 9.03
CA THR A 292 19.28 5.56 8.62
C THR A 292 19.35 4.48 7.53
N GLU A 293 20.50 4.34 6.87
CA GLU A 293 20.71 3.23 5.93
C GLU A 293 20.67 1.86 6.60
N ASP A 294 21.08 1.76 7.87
CA ASP A 294 21.01 0.51 8.62
C ASP A 294 19.57 0.11 8.90
N ASP A 295 18.70 1.08 9.27
CA ASP A 295 17.26 0.83 9.39
C ASP A 295 16.66 0.38 8.05
N ARG A 296 16.98 1.06 6.93
CA ARG A 296 16.50 0.67 5.60
C ARG A 296 16.87 -0.78 5.26
N ARG A 297 18.11 -1.17 5.49
CA ARG A 297 18.57 -2.55 5.24
C ARG A 297 17.84 -3.56 6.11
N ALA A 298 17.67 -3.25 7.40
CA ALA A 298 16.93 -4.12 8.31
C ALA A 298 15.46 -4.30 7.89
N LEU A 299 14.80 -3.26 7.37
CA LEU A 299 13.45 -3.36 6.80
C LEU A 299 13.40 -4.28 5.59
N VAL A 300 14.38 -4.20 4.69
CA VAL A 300 14.46 -5.08 3.51
C VAL A 300 14.67 -6.54 3.93
N GLU A 301 15.57 -6.80 4.89
CA GLU A 301 15.79 -8.14 5.45
C GLU A 301 14.52 -8.67 6.16
N ALA A 302 13.80 -7.82 6.88
CA ALA A 302 12.56 -8.16 7.54
C ALA A 302 11.44 -8.54 6.54
N LEU A 303 11.38 -7.87 5.39
CA LEU A 303 10.49 -8.26 4.29
C LEU A 303 10.92 -9.58 3.66
N ALA A 304 12.20 -9.75 3.34
CA ALA A 304 12.73 -10.97 2.73
C ALA A 304 12.52 -12.21 3.62
N SER A 305 12.64 -12.04 4.94
CA SER A 305 12.39 -13.13 5.92
C SER A 305 10.91 -13.34 6.26
N GLY A 306 10.01 -12.44 5.83
CA GLY A 306 8.58 -12.49 6.16
C GLY A 306 8.25 -11.98 7.56
N LEU A 307 9.17 -11.31 8.26
CA LEU A 307 8.90 -10.62 9.52
C LEU A 307 7.99 -9.41 9.29
N VAL A 308 8.15 -8.68 8.19
CA VAL A 308 7.22 -7.65 7.72
C VAL A 308 6.37 -8.25 6.60
N ASP A 309 5.07 -7.97 6.60
CA ASP A 309 4.09 -8.62 5.74
C ASP A 309 3.84 -7.89 4.42
N VAL A 310 3.83 -6.55 4.45
CA VAL A 310 3.28 -5.72 3.37
C VAL A 310 4.20 -4.56 3.03
N ILE A 311 4.34 -4.31 1.72
CA ILE A 311 4.83 -3.05 1.16
C ILE A 311 3.61 -2.24 0.70
N MET A 312 3.53 -0.99 1.13
CA MET A 312 2.49 -0.06 0.71
C MET A 312 3.08 1.18 0.03
N SER A 313 2.27 1.89 -0.76
CA SER A 313 2.71 3.10 -1.44
C SER A 313 2.91 4.28 -0.47
N ASP A 314 2.15 4.29 0.60
CA ASP A 314 2.03 5.42 1.52
C ASP A 314 1.67 6.72 0.78
N HIS A 315 0.79 6.60 -0.21
CA HIS A 315 0.38 7.69 -1.09
C HIS A 315 -0.33 8.79 -0.31
N ASN A 316 0.32 9.95 -0.22
CA ASN A 316 -0.18 11.13 0.48
C ASN A 316 0.12 12.39 -0.35
N PRO A 317 -0.73 12.69 -1.35
CA PRO A 317 -0.57 13.84 -2.24
C PRO A 317 -0.69 15.16 -1.48
N GLN A 318 0.19 16.11 -1.80
CA GLN A 318 0.24 17.43 -1.21
C GLN A 318 0.29 18.49 -2.30
N ASP A 319 -0.39 19.61 -2.06
CA ASP A 319 -0.36 20.74 -2.99
C ASP A 319 1.04 21.31 -3.13
N VAL A 320 1.31 21.88 -4.28
CA VAL A 320 2.62 22.45 -4.61
C VAL A 320 3.01 23.59 -3.67
N GLU A 321 2.03 24.39 -3.21
CA GLU A 321 2.24 25.51 -2.31
C GLU A 321 2.84 25.08 -0.96
N VAL A 322 2.27 24.01 -0.37
CA VAL A 322 2.75 23.51 0.94
C VAL A 322 4.06 22.72 0.83
N LYS A 323 4.41 22.26 -0.38
CA LYS A 323 5.70 21.58 -0.65
C LYS A 323 6.82 22.55 -1.06
N ARG A 324 6.51 23.79 -1.41
CA ARG A 324 7.50 24.85 -1.68
C ARG A 324 7.96 25.62 -0.46
N LEU A 325 7.33 25.42 0.68
CA LEU A 325 7.75 26.00 1.95
C LEU A 325 9.14 25.48 2.37
N PRO A 326 9.87 26.20 3.25
CA PRO A 326 11.07 25.66 3.88
C PRO A 326 10.83 24.28 4.48
N PHE A 327 11.85 23.41 4.52
CA PHE A 327 11.68 21.99 4.92
C PHE A 327 10.97 21.84 6.26
N ALA A 328 11.28 22.68 7.26
CA ALA A 328 10.65 22.64 8.57
C ALA A 328 9.12 22.93 8.51
N GLU A 329 8.69 23.78 7.58
CA GLU A 329 7.29 24.22 7.45
C GLU A 329 6.51 23.44 6.39
N ALA A 330 7.21 22.74 5.48
CA ALA A 330 6.59 21.97 4.41
C ALA A 330 5.72 20.82 4.96
N ALA A 331 4.62 20.50 4.27
CA ALA A 331 3.74 19.41 4.64
C ALA A 331 4.45 18.05 4.51
N PHE A 332 4.14 17.11 5.40
CA PHE A 332 4.53 15.71 5.27
C PHE A 332 3.75 15.02 4.14
N GLY A 333 4.35 14.01 3.53
CA GLY A 333 3.71 13.13 2.55
C GLY A 333 4.29 13.22 1.15
N ALA A 334 4.14 12.12 0.44
CA ALA A 334 4.56 11.94 -0.95
C ALA A 334 3.56 11.08 -1.71
N ILE A 335 3.49 11.22 -3.03
CA ILE A 335 2.73 10.31 -3.87
C ILE A 335 3.54 9.03 -4.16
N GLY A 336 2.86 7.87 -4.22
CA GLY A 336 3.53 6.58 -4.39
C GLY A 336 2.82 5.59 -5.31
N LEU A 337 1.53 5.76 -5.63
CA LEU A 337 0.74 4.76 -6.36
C LEU A 337 1.38 4.34 -7.69
N GLN A 338 1.89 5.27 -8.48
CA GLN A 338 2.47 4.96 -9.79
C GLN A 338 3.93 4.50 -9.69
N THR A 339 4.64 4.85 -8.61
CA THR A 339 6.08 4.59 -8.44
C THR A 339 6.40 3.40 -7.54
N MET A 340 5.41 2.83 -6.84
CA MET A 340 5.61 1.75 -5.88
C MET A 340 6.30 0.54 -6.51
N LEU A 341 5.81 0.00 -7.63
CA LEU A 341 6.41 -1.15 -8.26
C LEU A 341 7.79 -0.84 -8.90
N PRO A 342 7.96 0.23 -9.70
CA PRO A 342 9.28 0.57 -10.22
C PRO A 342 10.35 0.78 -9.14
N ALA A 343 10.00 1.38 -8.02
CA ALA A 343 10.91 1.53 -6.89
C ALA A 343 11.23 0.16 -6.25
N ALA A 344 10.22 -0.70 -6.08
CA ALA A 344 10.39 -2.04 -5.51
C ALA A 344 11.25 -2.96 -6.41
N LEU A 345 11.21 -2.82 -7.73
CA LEU A 345 12.05 -3.57 -8.65
C LEU A 345 13.55 -3.31 -8.43
N ARG A 346 13.95 -2.18 -7.84
CA ARG A 346 15.35 -1.95 -7.43
C ARG A 346 15.83 -3.02 -6.44
N LEU A 347 14.98 -3.48 -5.53
CA LEU A 347 15.33 -4.55 -4.57
C LEU A 347 15.61 -5.87 -5.29
N ILE A 348 14.89 -6.15 -6.38
CA ILE A 348 15.13 -7.33 -7.23
C ILE A 348 16.46 -7.19 -7.97
N HIS A 349 16.69 -6.04 -8.62
CA HIS A 349 17.91 -5.81 -9.41
C HIS A 349 19.18 -5.80 -8.55
N ASN A 350 19.05 -5.36 -7.29
CA ASN A 350 20.15 -5.39 -6.32
C ASN A 350 20.37 -6.78 -5.71
N GLY A 351 19.49 -7.76 -5.99
CA GLY A 351 19.56 -9.09 -5.39
C GLY A 351 19.15 -9.16 -3.92
N GLU A 352 18.46 -8.13 -3.43
CA GLU A 352 18.00 -8.03 -2.03
C GLU A 352 16.70 -8.81 -1.79
N MET A 353 15.94 -9.13 -2.85
CA MET A 353 14.66 -9.84 -2.78
C MET A 353 14.35 -10.59 -4.08
N ASP A 354 13.53 -11.64 -4.04
CA ASP A 354 13.01 -12.32 -5.21
C ASP A 354 11.57 -11.82 -5.58
N PHE A 355 11.16 -12.09 -6.82
CA PHE A 355 9.84 -11.68 -7.32
C PHE A 355 8.68 -12.27 -6.53
N LYS A 356 8.79 -13.53 -6.09
CA LYS A 356 7.71 -14.19 -5.35
C LYS A 356 7.48 -13.52 -4.00
N THR A 357 8.53 -13.19 -3.29
CA THR A 357 8.50 -12.44 -2.03
C THR A 357 7.92 -11.04 -2.24
N LEU A 358 8.38 -10.34 -3.28
CA LEU A 358 7.90 -9.00 -3.60
C LEU A 358 6.39 -9.00 -3.90
N ILE A 359 5.93 -9.85 -4.83
CA ILE A 359 4.51 -9.93 -5.19
C ILE A 359 3.66 -10.41 -4.00
N ARG A 360 4.20 -11.30 -3.16
CA ARG A 360 3.52 -11.68 -1.91
C ARG A 360 3.25 -10.46 -1.02
N ALA A 361 4.25 -9.62 -0.79
CA ALA A 361 4.14 -8.45 0.08
C ALA A 361 3.26 -7.33 -0.53
N MET A 362 3.12 -7.26 -1.85
CA MET A 362 2.37 -6.21 -2.54
C MET A 362 0.99 -6.66 -3.06
N SER A 363 0.63 -7.93 -2.95
CA SER A 363 -0.63 -8.46 -3.52
C SER A 363 -1.26 -9.53 -2.64
N THR A 364 -0.63 -10.70 -2.52
CA THR A 364 -1.22 -11.86 -1.83
C THR A 364 -1.46 -11.58 -0.35
N ARG A 365 -0.46 -11.06 0.33
CA ARG A 365 -0.54 -10.82 1.78
C ARG A 365 -1.52 -9.72 2.17
N PRO A 366 -1.57 -8.55 1.48
CA PRO A 366 -2.65 -7.58 1.64
C PRO A 366 -4.05 -8.16 1.46
N ALA A 367 -4.27 -8.99 0.43
CA ALA A 367 -5.55 -9.66 0.21
C ALA A 367 -5.95 -10.56 1.38
N GLU A 368 -5.02 -11.39 1.89
CA GLU A 368 -5.24 -12.27 3.03
C GLU A 368 -5.60 -11.49 4.30
N LEU A 369 -4.85 -10.43 4.61
CA LEU A 369 -5.05 -9.63 5.82
C LEU A 369 -6.39 -8.92 5.85
N LEU A 370 -6.84 -8.44 4.68
CA LEU A 370 -8.08 -7.66 4.53
C LEU A 370 -9.28 -8.55 4.16
N GLY A 371 -9.09 -9.84 3.87
CA GLY A 371 -10.14 -10.74 3.42
C GLY A 371 -10.68 -10.37 2.02
N LEU A 372 -9.84 -9.82 1.15
CA LEU A 372 -10.22 -9.42 -0.20
C LEU A 372 -10.09 -10.59 -1.19
N PRO A 373 -10.92 -10.63 -2.26
CA PRO A 373 -10.95 -11.77 -3.19
C PRO A 373 -9.84 -11.74 -4.27
N GLY A 374 -8.73 -11.05 -4.05
CA GLY A 374 -7.61 -10.89 -4.99
C GLY A 374 -6.36 -11.68 -4.58
N GLY A 375 -5.21 -11.23 -5.08
CA GLY A 375 -3.88 -11.68 -4.63
C GLY A 375 -3.42 -13.05 -5.15
N SER A 376 -4.08 -13.64 -6.15
CA SER A 376 -3.69 -14.91 -6.77
C SER A 376 -4.20 -15.03 -8.20
N LEU A 377 -3.50 -15.81 -9.04
CA LEU A 377 -3.89 -16.15 -10.40
C LEU A 377 -4.67 -17.49 -10.49
N ARG A 378 -5.24 -18.00 -9.40
CA ARG A 378 -6.00 -19.25 -9.40
C ARG A 378 -7.29 -19.13 -10.22
N ALA A 379 -7.72 -20.22 -10.82
CA ALA A 379 -9.01 -20.27 -11.51
C ALA A 379 -10.17 -19.89 -10.57
N GLY A 380 -11.10 -19.06 -11.05
CA GLY A 380 -12.22 -18.51 -10.31
C GLY A 380 -11.90 -17.22 -9.53
N ALA A 381 -10.64 -16.82 -9.39
CA ALA A 381 -10.28 -15.53 -8.81
C ALA A 381 -10.73 -14.38 -9.73
N PRO A 382 -10.99 -13.17 -9.17
CA PRO A 382 -11.17 -11.98 -10.00
C PRO A 382 -10.02 -11.80 -10.98
N ALA A 383 -10.33 -11.40 -12.22
CA ALA A 383 -9.32 -11.17 -13.23
C ALA A 383 -8.66 -9.79 -13.03
N ASP A 384 -8.01 -9.64 -11.88
CA ASP A 384 -7.18 -8.51 -11.51
C ASP A 384 -5.72 -8.92 -11.70
N VAL A 385 -5.14 -8.52 -12.83
CA VAL A 385 -3.87 -9.07 -13.33
C VAL A 385 -3.00 -7.94 -13.86
N ILE A 386 -1.68 -8.05 -13.64
CA ILE A 386 -0.70 -7.13 -14.20
C ILE A 386 0.32 -7.86 -15.08
N VAL A 387 0.78 -7.15 -16.10
CA VAL A 387 1.89 -7.56 -16.95
C VAL A 387 3.04 -6.59 -16.70
N ILE A 388 4.18 -7.13 -16.30
CA ILE A 388 5.36 -6.37 -15.90
C ILE A 388 6.46 -6.59 -16.94
N ASP A 389 7.01 -5.50 -17.46
CA ASP A 389 8.35 -5.49 -18.06
C ASP A 389 9.33 -5.20 -16.93
N ALA A 390 10.19 -6.15 -16.60
CA ALA A 390 11.07 -6.02 -15.44
C ALA A 390 12.37 -5.24 -15.75
N ASP A 391 12.77 -5.12 -17.01
CA ASP A 391 14.14 -4.79 -17.36
C ASP A 391 14.30 -3.47 -18.13
N THR A 392 13.25 -3.02 -18.85
CA THR A 392 13.35 -1.82 -19.69
C THR A 392 13.68 -0.57 -18.87
N PRO A 393 14.82 0.12 -19.15
CA PRO A 393 15.19 1.32 -18.42
C PRO A 393 14.37 2.52 -18.88
N TRP A 394 14.05 3.41 -17.93
CA TRP A 394 13.34 4.65 -18.20
C TRP A 394 13.62 5.70 -17.12
N VAL A 395 13.28 6.96 -17.40
CA VAL A 395 13.39 8.08 -16.45
C VAL A 395 11.98 8.54 -16.13
N LEU A 396 11.70 8.76 -14.84
CA LEU A 396 10.41 9.29 -14.41
C LEU A 396 10.33 10.78 -14.77
N ASP A 397 9.39 11.12 -15.66
CA ASP A 397 9.00 12.49 -15.88
C ASP A 397 7.78 12.80 -14.98
N PRO A 398 7.84 13.79 -14.08
CA PRO A 398 6.70 14.19 -13.27
C PRO A 398 5.44 14.53 -14.09
N ALA A 399 5.59 14.96 -15.36
CA ALA A 399 4.47 15.24 -16.27
C ALA A 399 3.66 13.97 -16.63
N ASP A 400 4.31 12.79 -16.61
CA ASP A 400 3.68 11.50 -16.93
C ASP A 400 2.87 10.93 -15.77
N LEU A 401 3.05 11.45 -14.56
CA LEU A 401 2.31 11.00 -13.38
C LEU A 401 0.81 11.30 -13.51
N LYS A 402 -0.01 10.33 -13.16
CA LYS A 402 -1.49 10.41 -13.27
C LYS A 402 -2.16 11.00 -12.03
N SER A 403 -1.48 10.96 -10.88
CA SER A 403 -1.94 11.63 -9.66
C SER A 403 -2.15 13.12 -9.88
N ALA A 404 -3.14 13.72 -9.21
CA ALA A 404 -3.41 15.16 -9.30
C ALA A 404 -2.20 15.97 -8.82
N CYS A 405 -1.63 15.62 -7.66
CA CYS A 405 -0.38 16.21 -7.18
C CYS A 405 0.86 15.49 -7.75
N LYS A 406 2.01 16.18 -7.70
CA LYS A 406 3.27 15.70 -8.32
C LYS A 406 4.43 15.59 -7.32
N ASN A 407 4.15 15.60 -6.01
CA ASN A 407 5.14 15.54 -4.93
C ASN A 407 5.72 14.13 -4.75
N THR A 408 6.36 13.60 -5.79
CA THR A 408 7.05 12.31 -5.74
C THR A 408 8.47 12.43 -5.17
N PRO A 409 8.93 11.51 -4.29
CA PRO A 409 10.32 11.49 -3.86
C PRO A 409 11.28 11.00 -4.96
N PHE A 410 10.73 10.50 -6.07
CA PHE A 410 11.45 9.91 -7.20
C PHE A 410 11.46 10.79 -8.45
N ASP A 411 11.32 12.13 -8.30
CA ASP A 411 11.46 13.08 -9.41
C ASP A 411 12.79 12.88 -10.13
N ASP A 412 12.75 12.79 -11.47
CA ASP A 412 13.89 12.51 -12.36
C ASP A 412 14.64 11.18 -12.06
N ALA A 413 14.03 10.30 -11.27
CA ALA A 413 14.66 9.02 -10.94
C ALA A 413 14.75 8.10 -12.17
N ARG A 414 15.86 7.38 -12.24
CA ARG A 414 16.06 6.31 -13.21
C ARG A 414 15.53 4.99 -12.63
N PHE A 415 14.68 4.34 -13.39
CA PHE A 415 14.14 3.03 -13.08
C PHE A 415 14.47 2.02 -14.16
N SER A 416 14.49 0.74 -13.79
CA SER A 416 14.42 -0.39 -14.69
C SER A 416 13.13 -1.15 -14.38
N GLY A 417 12.32 -1.36 -15.44
CA GLY A 417 11.05 -2.05 -15.33
C GLY A 417 9.87 -1.16 -14.92
N ARG A 418 8.71 -1.59 -15.40
CA ARG A 418 7.39 -0.96 -15.15
C ARG A 418 6.26 -1.92 -15.47
N VAL A 419 5.06 -1.57 -15.06
CA VAL A 419 3.85 -2.21 -15.56
C VAL A 419 3.60 -1.77 -17.00
N VAL A 420 3.33 -2.75 -17.88
CA VAL A 420 2.97 -2.49 -19.27
C VAL A 420 1.48 -2.70 -19.55
N ARG A 421 0.80 -3.46 -18.68
CA ARG A 421 -0.66 -3.63 -18.75
C ARG A 421 -1.24 -3.92 -17.37
N THR A 422 -2.38 -3.29 -17.07
CA THR A 422 -3.18 -3.55 -15.87
C THR A 422 -4.59 -3.93 -16.29
N ILE A 423 -5.07 -5.06 -15.77
CA ILE A 423 -6.39 -5.61 -16.02
C ILE A 423 -7.14 -5.65 -14.68
N VAL A 424 -8.36 -5.12 -14.64
CA VAL A 424 -9.24 -5.13 -13.46
C VAL A 424 -10.59 -5.72 -13.87
N GLY A 425 -11.02 -6.78 -13.18
CA GLY A 425 -12.25 -7.49 -13.50
C GLY A 425 -12.32 -7.91 -14.97
N GLY A 426 -11.18 -8.30 -15.56
CA GLY A 426 -11.07 -8.72 -16.96
C GLY A 426 -11.11 -7.60 -18.00
N ARG A 427 -10.95 -6.34 -17.57
CA ARG A 427 -10.83 -5.17 -18.47
C ARG A 427 -9.43 -4.60 -18.41
N THR A 428 -8.80 -4.37 -19.55
CA THR A 428 -7.58 -3.54 -19.60
C THR A 428 -7.95 -2.12 -19.21
N VAL A 429 -7.42 -1.65 -18.07
CA VAL A 429 -7.63 -0.28 -17.55
C VAL A 429 -6.41 0.60 -17.77
N TYR A 430 -5.26 0.00 -18.03
CA TYR A 430 -4.03 0.69 -18.39
C TYR A 430 -3.21 -0.16 -19.37
N GLU A 431 -2.64 0.51 -20.34
CA GLU A 431 -1.66 -0.04 -21.28
C GLU A 431 -0.59 1.00 -21.54
N HIS A 432 0.67 0.61 -21.38
CA HIS A 432 1.82 1.43 -21.75
C HIS A 432 2.10 1.22 -23.24
N VAL A 433 2.03 2.28 -24.01
CA VAL A 433 2.26 2.32 -25.48
C VAL A 433 3.70 2.72 -25.78
#